data_ee96637e4ee3b6aacc9c94abe72b5304
#
_entry.id   ee96637e4ee3b6aacc9c94abe72b5304
#
_cell.length_a   1.000
_cell.length_b   1.000
_cell.length_c   1.000
_cell.angle_alpha   90.00
_cell.angle_beta   90.00
_cell.angle_gamma   90.00
#
_symmetry.space_group_name_H-M   'P 1'
#
loop_
_entity.id
_entity.type
_entity.pdbx_description
1 polymer ?
#
loop_
_entity_poly.entity_id
_entity_poly.type
_entity_poly.pdbx_seq_one_letter_code
_entity_poly.pdbx_strand_id
1 'polypeptide(L)'
;MRKLVYYVAVTLDGYIAGPGGEFDFYPQGDEAQAAAYMKSMNTRYPETVPTFARAGVGLTDAPNLRFDTVLMGLGSYRPGLDAGFTSPYAHLRQYVVSTTLAPDTDPAVTVVPEDPLALVRALKKEKGQDIWLCGGGLLAGALLPEIDELIIKSYPVVAGSGIPAFNGAFDPTLFKVTERTSFDNDVTVTWFTRR
;
A
#
# COMPACT_ATOMS: atom_id res chain seq x y z
N MET A 1 10.67 16.87 5.45
CA MET A 1 9.23 16.76 5.14
C MET A 1 8.95 15.31 4.87
N ARG A 2 7.89 14.74 5.43
CA ARG A 2 7.47 13.34 5.23
C ARG A 2 7.08 13.12 3.78
N LYS A 3 7.40 11.94 3.23
CA LYS A 3 7.03 11.58 1.86
C LYS A 3 5.74 10.76 1.86
N LEU A 4 4.93 10.93 0.80
CA LEU A 4 3.87 10.01 0.47
C LEU A 4 4.44 8.96 -0.47
N VAL A 5 4.42 7.70 -0.06
CA VAL A 5 4.99 6.58 -0.79
C VAL A 5 3.89 5.59 -1.16
N TYR A 6 3.66 5.40 -2.44
CA TYR A 6 2.72 4.37 -2.92
C TYR A 6 3.45 3.04 -3.03
N TYR A 7 3.15 2.12 -2.11
CA TYR A 7 3.73 0.77 -2.05
C TYR A 7 2.65 -0.26 -2.39
N VAL A 8 2.75 -0.86 -3.58
CA VAL A 8 1.66 -1.64 -4.16
C VAL A 8 2.17 -2.81 -5.00
N ALA A 9 1.40 -3.92 -5.03
CA ALA A 9 1.54 -5.01 -5.99
C ALA A 9 0.76 -4.69 -7.26
N VAL A 10 1.33 -5.03 -8.41
CA VAL A 10 0.68 -4.85 -9.72
C VAL A 10 0.89 -6.06 -10.61
N THR A 11 -0.08 -6.32 -11.48
CA THR A 11 0.06 -7.23 -12.62
C THR A 11 0.90 -6.59 -13.74
N LEU A 12 1.33 -7.36 -14.73
CA LEU A 12 2.08 -6.84 -15.89
C LEU A 12 1.29 -5.80 -16.69
N ASP A 13 -0.03 -5.90 -16.67
CA ASP A 13 -0.97 -4.98 -17.34
C ASP A 13 -1.53 -3.89 -16.40
N GLY A 14 -0.93 -3.72 -15.19
CA GLY A 14 -1.14 -2.55 -14.33
C GLY A 14 -2.33 -2.59 -13.39
N TYR A 15 -2.89 -3.75 -13.12
CA TYR A 15 -3.97 -3.92 -12.14
C TYR A 15 -3.45 -4.28 -10.76
N ILE A 16 -4.15 -3.84 -9.71
CA ILE A 16 -3.84 -4.13 -8.30
C ILE A 16 -4.78 -5.17 -7.70
N ALA A 17 -5.92 -5.39 -8.34
CA ALA A 17 -6.91 -6.38 -7.93
C ALA A 17 -7.79 -6.72 -9.14
N GLY A 18 -8.50 -7.84 -9.08
CA GLY A 18 -9.56 -8.18 -10.01
C GLY A 18 -10.76 -7.24 -9.93
N PRO A 19 -11.77 -7.38 -10.80
CA PRO A 19 -12.94 -6.50 -10.85
C PRO A 19 -13.77 -6.49 -9.56
N GLY A 20 -13.80 -7.62 -8.82
CA GLY A 20 -14.46 -7.76 -7.53
C GLY A 20 -13.57 -7.43 -6.32
N GLY A 21 -12.33 -7.04 -6.55
CA GLY A 21 -11.35 -6.78 -5.49
C GLY A 21 -10.47 -7.99 -5.15
N GLU A 22 -10.50 -9.04 -5.95
CA GLU A 22 -9.70 -10.25 -5.78
C GLU A 22 -8.20 -9.92 -5.89
N PHE A 23 -7.38 -10.49 -5.01
CA PHE A 23 -5.93 -10.30 -5.00
C PHE A 23 -5.14 -11.59 -4.70
N ASP A 24 -5.82 -12.70 -4.54
CA ASP A 24 -5.24 -14.02 -4.25
C ASP A 24 -4.64 -14.71 -5.48
N PHE A 25 -4.82 -14.15 -6.67
CA PHE A 25 -4.30 -14.65 -7.95
C PHE A 25 -2.82 -14.33 -8.18
N TYR A 26 -2.18 -13.51 -7.36
CA TYR A 26 -0.77 -13.17 -7.52
C TYR A 26 0.11 -14.41 -7.30
N PRO A 27 0.95 -14.81 -8.30
CA PRO A 27 1.81 -15.99 -8.17
C PRO A 27 2.89 -15.73 -7.10
N GLN A 28 3.08 -16.69 -6.20
CA GLN A 28 4.05 -16.59 -5.12
C GLN A 28 5.35 -17.36 -5.42
N GLY A 29 5.35 -18.24 -6.43
CA GLY A 29 6.40 -19.22 -6.65
C GLY A 29 6.24 -20.44 -5.75
N ASP A 30 7.30 -21.23 -5.60
CA ASP A 30 7.32 -22.30 -4.60
C ASP A 30 7.48 -21.74 -3.16
N GLU A 31 7.36 -22.62 -2.15
CA GLU A 31 7.43 -22.22 -0.74
C GLU A 31 8.74 -21.51 -0.37
N ALA A 32 9.88 -21.97 -0.88
CA ALA A 32 11.19 -21.39 -0.60
C ALA A 32 11.34 -20.01 -1.24
N GLN A 33 10.88 -19.86 -2.48
CA GLN A 33 10.87 -18.60 -3.23
C GLN A 33 9.95 -17.58 -2.55
N ALA A 34 8.73 -17.98 -2.19
CA ALA A 34 7.79 -17.15 -1.46
C ALA A 34 8.36 -16.67 -0.12
N ALA A 35 8.96 -17.59 0.65
CA ALA A 35 9.58 -17.28 1.94
C ALA A 35 10.75 -16.30 1.80
N ALA A 36 11.63 -16.48 0.80
CA ALA A 36 12.75 -15.59 0.55
C ALA A 36 12.30 -14.18 0.15
N TYR A 37 11.32 -14.08 -0.74
CA TYR A 37 10.72 -12.82 -1.14
C TYR A 37 10.06 -12.10 0.05
N MET A 38 9.20 -12.79 0.79
CA MET A 38 8.51 -12.23 1.96
C MET A 38 9.50 -11.79 3.03
N LYS A 39 10.53 -12.59 3.32
CA LYS A 39 11.59 -12.24 4.27
C LYS A 39 12.29 -10.94 3.86
N SER A 40 12.65 -10.79 2.59
CA SER A 40 13.29 -9.59 2.07
C SER A 40 12.41 -8.35 2.27
N MET A 41 11.14 -8.43 1.86
CA MET A 41 10.21 -7.31 1.97
C MET A 41 9.86 -6.97 3.41
N ASN A 42 9.63 -7.97 4.25
CA ASN A 42 9.31 -7.80 5.67
C ASN A 42 10.50 -7.26 6.47
N THR A 43 11.73 -7.59 6.10
CA THR A 43 12.93 -6.99 6.71
C THR A 43 13.04 -5.51 6.37
N ARG A 44 12.66 -5.11 5.16
CA ARG A 44 12.77 -3.73 4.69
C ARG A 44 11.59 -2.86 5.13
N TYR A 45 10.39 -3.45 5.20
CA TYR A 45 9.12 -2.76 5.52
C TYR A 45 8.28 -3.58 6.51
N PRO A 46 8.78 -3.86 7.73
CA PRO A 46 8.07 -4.69 8.71
C PRO A 46 6.70 -4.13 9.08
N GLU A 47 6.54 -2.81 9.01
CA GLU A 47 5.30 -2.10 9.32
C GLU A 47 4.19 -2.31 8.28
N THR A 48 4.49 -2.82 7.10
CA THR A 48 3.47 -3.11 6.08
C THR A 48 2.79 -4.47 6.28
N VAL A 49 3.26 -5.26 7.23
CA VAL A 49 2.60 -6.51 7.66
C VAL A 49 1.47 -6.15 8.63
N PRO A 50 0.21 -6.59 8.36
CA PRO A 50 -0.91 -6.34 9.26
C PRO A 50 -0.65 -6.83 10.69
N THR A 51 -1.10 -6.08 11.68
CA THR A 51 -0.84 -6.35 13.11
C THR A 51 -1.18 -7.78 13.51
N PHE A 52 -2.29 -8.31 13.04
CA PHE A 52 -2.73 -9.67 13.33
C PHE A 52 -1.84 -10.77 12.73
N ALA A 53 -1.08 -10.46 11.66
CA ALA A 53 -0.20 -11.41 10.98
C ALA A 53 1.27 -11.34 11.46
N ARG A 54 1.65 -10.28 12.18
CA ARG A 54 3.06 -10.02 12.58
C ARG A 54 3.67 -11.15 13.41
N ALA A 55 2.91 -11.73 14.34
CA ALA A 55 3.39 -12.84 15.17
C ALA A 55 3.78 -14.07 14.33
N GLY A 56 2.97 -14.42 13.33
CA GLY A 56 3.21 -15.57 12.46
C GLY A 56 4.47 -15.45 11.58
N VAL A 57 4.99 -14.23 11.38
CA VAL A 57 6.20 -13.98 10.58
C VAL A 57 7.37 -13.42 11.42
N GLY A 58 7.28 -13.52 12.76
CA GLY A 58 8.36 -13.11 13.67
C GLY A 58 8.57 -11.59 13.80
N LEU A 59 7.53 -10.80 13.58
CA LEU A 59 7.59 -9.33 13.61
C LEU A 59 6.82 -8.71 14.77
N THR A 60 6.47 -9.46 15.82
CA THR A 60 5.63 -8.97 16.95
C THR A 60 6.13 -7.62 17.49
N ASP A 61 7.41 -7.52 17.78
CA ASP A 61 8.05 -6.33 18.37
C ASP A 61 8.92 -5.55 17.37
N ALA A 62 8.80 -5.85 16.06
CA ALA A 62 9.59 -5.17 15.05
C ALA A 62 9.21 -3.67 14.98
N PRO A 63 10.20 -2.75 15.00
CA PRO A 63 9.93 -1.34 14.91
C PRO A 63 9.45 -0.94 13.52
N ASN A 64 8.76 0.19 13.43
CA ASN A 64 8.48 0.83 12.16
C ASN A 64 9.78 1.43 11.61
N LEU A 65 10.23 0.98 10.44
CA LEU A 65 11.51 1.40 9.87
C LEU A 65 11.36 2.62 8.94
N ARG A 66 10.27 2.68 8.21
CA ARG A 66 10.04 3.73 7.22
C ARG A 66 8.72 4.47 7.40
N PHE A 67 7.65 3.76 7.73
CA PHE A 67 6.31 4.33 7.80
C PHE A 67 5.77 4.34 9.23
N ASP A 68 5.19 5.46 9.66
CA ASP A 68 4.43 5.56 10.91
C ASP A 68 2.94 5.81 10.66
N THR A 69 2.56 5.98 9.41
CA THR A 69 1.20 6.33 9.00
C THR A 69 0.81 5.54 7.75
N VAL A 70 -0.39 4.98 7.73
CA VAL A 70 -0.97 4.33 6.55
C VAL A 70 -2.24 5.07 6.11
N LEU A 71 -2.37 5.25 4.80
CA LEU A 71 -3.54 5.82 4.15
C LEU A 71 -4.14 4.77 3.20
N MET A 72 -5.40 4.44 3.42
CA MET A 72 -6.15 3.41 2.70
C MET A 72 -7.42 4.00 2.08
N GLY A 73 -7.77 3.59 0.87
CA GLY A 73 -9.15 3.68 0.41
C GLY A 73 -9.99 2.56 1.02
N LEU A 74 -11.30 2.68 0.98
CA LEU A 74 -12.21 1.67 1.53
C LEU A 74 -11.94 0.27 0.97
N GLY A 75 -11.65 0.14 -0.34
CA GLY A 75 -11.33 -1.15 -0.96
C GLY A 75 -10.08 -1.83 -0.39
N SER A 76 -9.06 -1.05 0.00
CA SER A 76 -7.85 -1.57 0.63
C SER A 76 -8.04 -1.88 2.12
N TYR A 77 -8.98 -1.24 2.78
CA TYR A 77 -9.33 -1.47 4.19
C TYR A 77 -10.29 -2.65 4.37
N ARG A 78 -11.21 -2.85 3.40
CA ARG A 78 -12.29 -3.84 3.47
C ARG A 78 -11.84 -5.28 3.76
N PRO A 79 -10.75 -5.83 3.15
CA PRO A 79 -10.32 -7.20 3.45
C PRO A 79 -10.02 -7.45 4.93
N GLY A 80 -9.42 -6.46 5.61
CA GLY A 80 -9.21 -6.53 7.06
C GLY A 80 -10.52 -6.48 7.84
N LEU A 81 -11.40 -5.55 7.47
CA LEU A 81 -12.71 -5.37 8.10
C LEU A 81 -13.58 -6.64 7.97
N ASP A 82 -13.67 -7.21 6.76
CA ASP A 82 -14.45 -8.42 6.48
C ASP A 82 -13.89 -9.66 7.23
N ALA A 83 -12.60 -9.67 7.52
CA ALA A 83 -11.96 -10.68 8.37
C ALA A 83 -12.09 -10.39 9.88
N GLY A 84 -12.82 -9.34 10.28
CA GLY A 84 -13.05 -8.97 11.68
C GLY A 84 -11.96 -8.09 12.31
N PHE A 85 -11.02 -7.58 11.52
CA PHE A 85 -9.95 -6.70 11.99
C PHE A 85 -10.24 -5.25 11.65
N THR A 86 -10.86 -4.52 12.57
CA THR A 86 -11.22 -3.11 12.40
C THR A 86 -10.03 -2.16 12.44
N SER A 87 -8.90 -2.59 13.02
CA SER A 87 -7.64 -1.85 13.06
C SER A 87 -6.48 -2.71 12.52
N PRO A 88 -6.41 -2.96 11.19
CA PRO A 88 -5.46 -3.93 10.61
C PRO A 88 -3.99 -3.55 10.81
N TYR A 89 -3.68 -2.27 10.98
CA TYR A 89 -2.31 -1.74 11.20
C TYR A 89 -2.24 -0.93 12.50
N ALA A 90 -2.64 -1.54 13.64
CA ALA A 90 -2.73 -0.85 14.94
C ALA A 90 -1.40 -0.26 15.44
N HIS A 91 -0.26 -0.68 14.88
CA HIS A 91 1.07 -0.13 15.12
C HIS A 91 1.39 1.13 14.30
N LEU A 92 0.45 1.58 13.43
CA LEU A 92 0.53 2.79 12.62
C LEU A 92 -0.64 3.73 12.93
N ARG A 93 -0.48 5.01 12.61
CA ARG A 93 -1.62 5.93 12.48
C ARG A 93 -2.39 5.55 11.21
N GLN A 94 -3.68 5.26 11.35
CA GLN A 94 -4.49 4.74 10.26
C GLN A 94 -5.53 5.76 9.80
N TYR A 95 -5.57 6.00 8.49
CA TYR A 95 -6.56 6.82 7.83
C TYR A 95 -7.26 6.02 6.74
N VAL A 96 -8.59 6.06 6.72
CA VAL A 96 -9.40 5.44 5.68
C VAL A 96 -10.21 6.50 4.96
N VAL A 97 -9.91 6.69 3.67
CA VAL A 97 -10.65 7.62 2.82
C VAL A 97 -11.92 6.93 2.32
N SER A 98 -13.06 7.38 2.82
CA SER A 98 -14.35 6.81 2.49
C SER A 98 -15.48 7.77 2.85
N THR A 99 -16.46 7.91 1.95
CA THR A 99 -17.72 8.66 2.17
C THR A 99 -18.80 7.79 2.80
N THR A 100 -18.60 6.47 2.91
CA THR A 100 -19.63 5.51 3.33
C THR A 100 -19.27 4.70 4.58
N LEU A 101 -17.99 4.68 4.98
CA LEU A 101 -17.56 4.04 6.22
C LEU A 101 -18.02 4.87 7.42
N ALA A 102 -18.58 4.22 8.44
CA ALA A 102 -18.99 4.90 9.67
C ALA A 102 -17.74 5.46 10.40
N PRO A 103 -17.81 6.72 10.88
CA PRO A 103 -16.65 7.37 11.54
C PRO A 103 -16.19 6.68 12.81
N ASP A 104 -17.08 5.94 13.46
CA ASP A 104 -16.87 5.21 14.72
C ASP A 104 -16.59 3.71 14.54
N THR A 105 -16.22 3.29 13.32
CA THR A 105 -15.88 1.89 13.01
C THR A 105 -14.81 1.33 13.95
N ASP A 106 -13.78 2.13 14.25
CA ASP A 106 -12.71 1.78 15.21
C ASP A 106 -12.08 3.08 15.74
N PRO A 107 -11.86 3.22 17.07
CA PRO A 107 -11.28 4.43 17.65
C PRO A 107 -9.81 4.67 17.24
N ALA A 108 -9.09 3.65 16.76
CA ALA A 108 -7.72 3.74 16.27
C ALA A 108 -7.64 4.07 14.76
N VAL A 109 -8.79 4.22 14.09
CA VAL A 109 -8.88 4.50 12.65
C VAL A 109 -9.60 5.83 12.42
N THR A 110 -8.94 6.74 11.72
CA THR A 110 -9.55 8.01 11.33
C THR A 110 -10.21 7.88 9.97
N VAL A 111 -11.53 7.98 9.91
CA VAL A 111 -12.26 8.02 8.64
C VAL A 111 -12.20 9.43 8.05
N VAL A 112 -11.86 9.53 6.77
CA VAL A 112 -11.68 10.78 6.04
C VAL A 112 -12.70 10.81 4.90
N PRO A 113 -13.84 11.52 5.07
CA PRO A 113 -14.90 11.53 4.06
C PRO A 113 -14.58 12.42 2.86
N GLU A 114 -13.74 13.44 3.04
CA GLU A 114 -13.49 14.49 2.05
C GLU A 114 -12.01 14.86 1.99
N ASP A 115 -11.61 15.47 0.89
CA ASP A 115 -10.32 16.13 0.65
C ASP A 115 -9.07 15.36 1.15
N PRO A 116 -8.78 14.18 0.62
CA PRO A 116 -7.57 13.44 0.97
C PRO A 116 -6.27 14.19 0.58
N LEU A 117 -6.32 15.13 -0.37
CA LEU A 117 -5.18 15.98 -0.73
C LEU A 117 -4.82 16.94 0.41
N ALA A 118 -5.81 17.63 1.00
CA ALA A 118 -5.57 18.51 2.13
C ALA A 118 -5.02 17.73 3.34
N LEU A 119 -5.57 16.53 3.62
CA LEU A 119 -5.05 15.65 4.66
C LEU A 119 -3.56 15.33 4.42
N VAL A 120 -3.20 14.84 3.23
CA VAL A 120 -1.82 14.46 2.91
C VAL A 120 -0.88 15.66 3.04
N ARG A 121 -1.27 16.83 2.55
CA ARG A 121 -0.49 18.07 2.67
C ARG A 121 -0.28 18.48 4.13
N ALA A 122 -1.26 18.27 5.00
CA ALA A 122 -1.14 18.52 6.43
C ALA A 122 -0.17 17.50 7.08
N LEU A 123 -0.35 16.20 6.82
CA LEU A 123 0.50 15.14 7.35
C LEU A 123 1.97 15.29 6.92
N LYS A 124 2.23 15.71 5.69
CA LYS A 124 3.59 15.96 5.19
C LYS A 124 4.34 17.06 5.95
N LYS A 125 3.64 17.99 6.57
CA LYS A 125 4.22 19.09 7.39
C LYS A 125 4.54 18.68 8.82
N GLU A 126 3.99 17.58 9.30
CA GLU A 126 4.25 17.06 10.63
C GLU A 126 5.66 16.47 10.74
N LYS A 127 6.12 16.27 11.98
CA LYS A 127 7.30 15.45 12.28
C LYS A 127 6.89 13.98 12.28
N GLY A 128 7.73 13.11 11.78
CA GLY A 128 7.49 11.67 11.74
C GLY A 128 8.21 11.00 10.58
N GLN A 129 7.93 9.70 10.42
CA GLN A 129 8.39 8.89 9.30
C GLN A 129 7.51 9.16 8.06
N ASP A 130 7.77 8.45 6.95
CA ASP A 130 7.00 8.58 5.73
C ASP A 130 5.56 8.06 5.88
N ILE A 131 4.71 8.41 4.94
CA ILE A 131 3.31 8.02 4.86
C ILE A 131 3.19 6.92 3.80
N TRP A 132 2.68 5.77 4.19
CA TRP A 132 2.39 4.68 3.27
C TRP A 132 1.01 4.87 2.65
N LEU A 133 0.94 5.08 1.34
CA LEU A 133 -0.29 4.91 0.56
C LEU A 133 -0.42 3.42 0.23
N CYS A 134 -1.31 2.74 0.93
CA CYS A 134 -1.60 1.32 0.72
C CYS A 134 -2.39 1.08 -0.59
N GLY A 135 -3.27 2.00 -0.94
CA GLY A 135 -4.14 1.94 -2.11
C GLY A 135 -5.57 2.35 -1.77
N GLY A 136 -6.60 2.21 -2.65
CA GLY A 136 -6.59 1.65 -4.00
C GLY A 136 -6.37 2.69 -5.12
N GLY A 137 -6.61 2.24 -6.34
CA GLY A 137 -6.31 3.01 -7.53
C GLY A 137 -7.02 4.37 -7.64
N LEU A 138 -8.27 4.49 -7.20
CA LEU A 138 -8.98 5.79 -7.14
C LEU A 138 -8.27 6.76 -6.21
N LEU A 139 -7.88 6.29 -5.02
CA LEU A 139 -7.17 7.13 -4.06
C LEU A 139 -5.77 7.50 -4.58
N ALA A 140 -5.06 6.55 -5.20
CA ALA A 140 -3.75 6.79 -5.80
C ALA A 140 -3.84 7.79 -6.97
N GLY A 141 -4.88 7.71 -7.80
CA GLY A 141 -5.16 8.67 -8.86
C GLY A 141 -5.42 10.08 -8.32
N ALA A 142 -6.28 10.20 -7.30
CA ALA A 142 -6.59 11.47 -6.65
C ALA A 142 -5.36 12.11 -5.96
N LEU A 143 -4.46 11.28 -5.41
CA LEU A 143 -3.27 11.72 -4.69
C LEU A 143 -2.01 11.80 -5.57
N LEU A 144 -2.11 11.50 -6.87
CA LEU A 144 -0.95 11.53 -7.77
C LEU A 144 -0.12 12.81 -7.65
N PRO A 145 -0.68 14.02 -7.52
CA PRO A 145 0.11 15.25 -7.34
C PRO A 145 1.00 15.28 -6.09
N GLU A 146 0.66 14.51 -5.07
CA GLU A 146 1.37 14.46 -3.78
C GLU A 146 2.25 13.21 -3.60
N ILE A 147 2.18 12.22 -4.49
CA ILE A 147 3.03 11.03 -4.41
C ILE A 147 4.48 11.41 -4.71
N ASP A 148 5.37 11.20 -3.74
CA ASP A 148 6.80 11.49 -3.87
C ASP A 148 7.58 10.29 -4.40
N GLU A 149 7.17 9.08 -3.99
CA GLU A 149 7.84 7.83 -4.36
C GLU A 149 6.85 6.72 -4.68
N LEU A 150 7.30 5.81 -5.54
CA LEU A 150 6.58 4.58 -5.83
C LEU A 150 7.46 3.38 -5.46
N ILE A 151 6.86 2.36 -4.89
CA ILE A 151 7.47 1.03 -4.71
C ILE A 151 6.52 0.04 -5.36
N ILE A 152 6.86 -0.34 -6.58
CA ILE A 152 6.01 -1.19 -7.42
C ILE A 152 6.53 -2.62 -7.37
N LYS A 153 5.72 -3.53 -6.84
CA LYS A 153 5.96 -4.98 -6.85
C LYS A 153 5.24 -5.55 -8.08
N SER A 154 5.98 -5.73 -9.17
CA SER A 154 5.44 -6.26 -10.43
C SER A 154 5.48 -7.78 -10.41
N TYR A 155 4.31 -8.39 -10.50
CA TYR A 155 4.15 -9.83 -10.54
C TYR A 155 4.00 -10.33 -11.99
N PRO A 156 4.52 -11.53 -12.32
CA PRO A 156 4.52 -12.08 -13.68
C PRO A 156 3.13 -12.67 -14.06
N VAL A 157 2.10 -11.85 -13.98
CA VAL A 157 0.71 -12.23 -14.30
C VAL A 157 0.01 -11.10 -15.04
N VAL A 158 -0.84 -11.46 -15.99
CA VAL A 158 -1.75 -10.56 -16.70
C VAL A 158 -3.17 -10.83 -16.21
N ALA A 159 -3.87 -9.81 -15.73
CA ALA A 159 -5.24 -9.92 -15.25
C ALA A 159 -6.29 -9.72 -16.38
N GLY A 160 -5.95 -8.95 -17.40
CA GLY A 160 -6.85 -8.60 -18.51
C GLY A 160 -7.93 -7.57 -18.17
N SER A 161 -8.37 -7.52 -16.91
CA SER A 161 -9.28 -6.51 -16.36
C SER A 161 -9.16 -6.46 -14.85
N GLY A 162 -9.59 -5.36 -14.24
CA GLY A 162 -9.53 -5.22 -12.79
C GLY A 162 -9.49 -3.77 -12.32
N ILE A 163 -9.07 -3.58 -11.08
CA ILE A 163 -8.84 -2.27 -10.47
C ILE A 163 -7.43 -1.80 -10.86
N PRO A 164 -7.28 -0.72 -11.65
CA PRO A 164 -5.98 -0.24 -12.07
C PRO A 164 -5.19 0.35 -10.90
N ALA A 165 -3.85 0.33 -10.99
CA ALA A 165 -2.97 0.92 -9.98
C ALA A 165 -3.20 2.44 -9.80
N PHE A 166 -3.56 3.12 -10.87
CA PHE A 166 -3.97 4.52 -10.86
C PHE A 166 -5.27 4.69 -11.66
N ASN A 167 -6.27 5.27 -11.02
CA ASN A 167 -7.54 5.60 -11.65
C ASN A 167 -7.88 7.07 -11.34
N GLY A 168 -7.59 7.96 -12.28
CA GLY A 168 -7.76 9.40 -12.13
C GLY A 168 -7.74 10.11 -13.47
N ALA A 169 -7.58 11.43 -13.44
CA ALA A 169 -7.44 12.23 -14.63
C ALA A 169 -6.12 11.95 -15.38
N PHE A 170 -6.09 12.23 -16.69
CA PHE A 170 -4.86 12.14 -17.47
C PHE A 170 -3.90 13.25 -17.01
N ASP A 171 -2.86 12.86 -16.27
CA ASP A 171 -1.81 13.73 -15.74
C ASP A 171 -0.45 13.01 -15.78
N PRO A 172 0.27 13.06 -16.93
CA PRO A 172 1.56 12.40 -17.09
C PRO A 172 2.59 12.91 -16.09
N THR A 173 2.87 12.16 -15.07
CA THR A 173 3.82 12.47 -14.02
C THR A 173 5.09 11.64 -14.17
N LEU A 174 6.25 12.30 -14.16
CA LEU A 174 7.54 11.64 -14.38
C LEU A 174 8.18 11.18 -13.07
N PHE A 175 8.63 9.93 -13.08
CA PHE A 175 9.41 9.34 -12.01
C PHE A 175 10.76 8.84 -12.54
N LYS A 176 11.75 8.78 -11.65
CA LYS A 176 13.09 8.22 -11.94
C LYS A 176 13.25 6.93 -11.15
N VAL A 177 13.69 5.87 -11.80
CA VAL A 177 14.10 4.63 -11.12
C VAL A 177 15.29 4.92 -10.23
N THR A 178 15.21 4.52 -8.96
CA THR A 178 16.29 4.63 -7.98
C THR A 178 16.89 3.27 -7.63
N GLU A 179 16.08 2.21 -7.66
CA GLU A 179 16.51 0.86 -7.35
C GLU A 179 15.62 -0.16 -8.08
N ARG A 180 16.15 -1.34 -8.37
CA ARG A 180 15.38 -2.48 -8.89
C ARG A 180 15.98 -3.78 -8.36
N THR A 181 15.11 -4.69 -7.90
CA THR A 181 15.49 -6.03 -7.44
C THR A 181 14.53 -7.04 -8.05
N SER A 182 15.08 -8.12 -8.61
CA SER A 182 14.32 -9.28 -9.07
C SER A 182 14.51 -10.43 -8.08
N PHE A 183 13.46 -11.23 -7.91
CA PHE A 183 13.42 -12.38 -7.01
C PHE A 183 13.23 -13.67 -7.82
N ASP A 184 13.60 -14.81 -7.22
CA ASP A 184 13.53 -16.12 -7.91
C ASP A 184 12.10 -16.60 -8.20
N ASN A 185 11.08 -15.95 -7.62
CA ASN A 185 9.66 -16.13 -7.96
C ASN A 185 9.20 -15.22 -9.10
N ASP A 186 10.13 -14.67 -9.88
CA ASP A 186 9.90 -13.74 -11.00
C ASP A 186 9.24 -12.40 -10.61
N VAL A 187 9.05 -12.12 -9.32
CA VAL A 187 8.62 -10.79 -8.88
C VAL A 187 9.76 -9.79 -9.02
N THR A 188 9.46 -8.65 -9.61
CA THR A 188 10.41 -7.52 -9.66
C THR A 188 9.86 -6.36 -8.84
N VAL A 189 10.68 -5.88 -7.90
CA VAL A 189 10.37 -4.66 -7.14
C VAL A 189 11.18 -3.51 -7.69
N THR A 190 10.52 -2.41 -8.02
CA THR A 190 11.16 -1.20 -8.53
C THR A 190 10.78 -0.01 -7.66
N TRP A 191 11.79 0.74 -7.24
CA TRP A 191 11.65 1.98 -6.50
C TRP A 191 11.82 3.17 -7.42
N PHE A 192 10.94 4.13 -7.25
CA PHE A 192 10.96 5.34 -8.05
C PHE A 192 10.85 6.58 -7.16
N THR A 193 11.47 7.67 -7.56
CA THR A 193 11.27 8.99 -6.98
C THR A 193 10.72 9.95 -8.03
N ARG A 194 9.84 10.86 -7.63
CA ARG A 194 9.32 11.91 -8.50
C ARG A 194 10.47 12.77 -9.02
N ARG A 195 10.39 13.20 -10.29
CA ARG A 195 11.32 14.15 -10.91
C ARG A 195 10.97 15.58 -10.57
#